data_8cee756bc7eb14495565ebace2d153f0
#
_entry.id   8cee756bc7eb14495565ebace2d153f0
#
_cell.length_a   1.000
_cell.length_b   1.000
_cell.length_c   1.000
_cell.angle_alpha   90.00
_cell.angle_beta   90.00
_cell.angle_gamma   90.00
#
_symmetry.space_group_name_H-M   'P 1'
#
loop_
_entity.id
_entity.type
_entity.pdbx_description
1 polymer ?
#
loop_
_entity_poly.entity_id
_entity_poly.type
_entity_poly.pdbx_seq_one_letter_code
_entity_poly.pdbx_strand_id
1 'polypeptide(L)' 'MAYDITVIIDDLPGTLAKVGETLGNAGINIDGYCSFPSGGKSFLHILVEDGVAARRALQEIGIEIA' A
#
# COMPACT_ATOMS: atom_id res chain seq x y z
N MET A 1 -6.63 -7.02 -14.99
CA MET A 1 -6.81 -5.56 -14.85
C MET A 1 -6.25 -5.12 -13.51
N ALA A 2 -5.45 -4.08 -13.50
CA ALA A 2 -4.86 -3.57 -12.26
C ALA A 2 -5.83 -2.64 -11.54
N TYR A 3 -5.82 -2.70 -10.22
CA TYR A 3 -6.61 -1.82 -9.36
C TYR A 3 -5.69 -0.84 -8.65
N ASP A 4 -6.09 0.43 -8.58
CA ASP A 4 -5.37 1.48 -7.88
C ASP A 4 -5.89 1.54 -6.44
N ILE A 5 -5.03 1.24 -5.48
CA ILE A 5 -5.34 1.37 -4.06
C ILE A 5 -4.50 2.52 -3.53
N THR A 6 -5.15 3.48 -2.89
CA THR A 6 -4.46 4.59 -2.25
C THR A 6 -4.39 4.34 -0.74
N VAL A 7 -3.18 4.28 -0.22
CA VAL A 7 -2.96 4.13 1.22
C VAL A 7 -2.31 5.39 1.77
N ILE A 8 -2.61 5.68 3.03
CA ILE A 8 -2.07 6.82 3.74
C ILE A 8 -1.17 6.29 4.83
N ILE A 9 0.13 6.58 4.73
CA ILE A 9 1.13 6.08 5.67
C ILE A 9 1.95 7.25 6.21
N ASP A 10 2.58 7.02 7.37
CA ASP A 10 3.51 8.00 7.92
C ASP A 10 4.75 8.10 7.02
N ASP A 11 5.22 9.31 6.79
CA ASP A 11 6.43 9.55 5.99
C ASP A 11 7.66 9.32 6.87
N LEU A 12 7.87 8.06 7.25
CA LEU A 12 8.95 7.61 8.11
C LEU A 12 9.70 6.45 7.46
N PRO A 13 10.99 6.29 7.78
CA PRO A 13 11.75 5.14 7.28
C PRO A 13 11.07 3.83 7.65
N GLY A 14 10.97 2.93 6.70
CA GLY A 14 10.43 1.59 6.92
C GLY A 14 8.93 1.43 6.70
N THR A 15 8.13 2.51 6.66
CA THR A 15 6.68 2.35 6.45
C THR A 15 6.36 1.81 5.06
N LEU A 16 7.04 2.31 4.03
CA LEU A 16 6.86 1.82 2.67
C LEU A 16 7.31 0.36 2.55
N ALA A 17 8.44 0.02 3.18
CA ALA A 17 8.94 -1.35 3.19
C ALA A 17 7.93 -2.30 3.84
N LYS A 18 7.26 -1.86 4.91
CA LYS A 18 6.25 -2.67 5.59
C LYS A 18 5.06 -2.95 4.68
N VAL A 19 4.62 -1.97 3.91
CA VAL A 19 3.54 -2.15 2.94
C VAL A 19 3.95 -3.20 1.90
N GLY A 20 5.13 -3.07 1.32
CA GLY A 20 5.63 -4.01 0.33
C GLY A 20 5.78 -5.43 0.88
N GLU A 21 6.33 -5.55 2.09
CA GLU A 21 6.49 -6.84 2.75
C GLU A 21 5.14 -7.50 3.02
N THR A 22 4.16 -6.72 3.51
CA THR A 22 2.83 -7.23 3.80
C THR A 22 2.16 -7.79 2.55
N LEU A 23 2.23 -7.06 1.45
CA LEU A 23 1.64 -7.51 0.18
C LEU A 23 2.39 -8.71 -0.38
N GLY A 24 3.73 -8.70 -0.28
CA GLY A 24 4.54 -9.82 -0.72
C GLY A 24 4.24 -11.11 0.06
N ASN A 25 4.10 -11.01 1.38
CA ASN A 25 3.78 -12.16 2.22
C ASN A 25 2.39 -12.71 1.94
N ALA A 26 1.48 -11.86 1.47
CA ALA A 26 0.14 -12.28 1.07
C ALA A 26 0.08 -12.82 -0.36
N GLY A 27 1.23 -12.87 -1.05
CA GLY A 27 1.29 -13.36 -2.43
C GLY A 27 0.72 -12.40 -3.46
N ILE A 28 0.63 -11.12 -3.11
CA ILE A 28 0.04 -10.10 -3.98
C ILE A 28 1.14 -9.41 -4.77
N ASN A 29 1.02 -9.43 -6.10
CA ASN A 29 1.97 -8.78 -6.98
C ASN A 29 1.65 -7.28 -7.10
N ILE A 30 2.68 -6.45 -6.95
CA ILE A 30 2.58 -5.01 -7.15
C ILE A 30 3.04 -4.70 -8.57
N ASP A 31 2.15 -4.18 -9.40
CA ASP A 31 2.47 -3.85 -10.79
C ASP A 31 3.14 -2.48 -10.93
N GLY A 32 2.91 -1.61 -9.96
CA GLY A 32 3.53 -0.30 -9.95
C GLY A 32 3.09 0.49 -8.73
N TYR A 33 3.83 1.55 -8.41
CA TYR A 33 3.45 2.43 -7.32
C TYR A 33 4.03 3.83 -7.54
N CYS A 34 3.41 4.82 -6.90
CA CYS A 34 4.01 6.14 -6.74
C CYS A 34 3.53 6.74 -5.43
N SER A 35 4.35 7.59 -4.84
CA SER A 35 4.02 8.20 -3.55
C SER A 35 4.17 9.71 -3.61
N PHE A 36 3.33 10.40 -2.83
CA PHE A 36 3.32 11.84 -2.74
C PHE A 36 3.35 12.25 -1.27
N PRO A 37 4.46 12.84 -0.79
CA PRO A 37 4.53 13.29 0.59
C PRO A 37 3.64 14.52 0.80
N SER A 38 3.01 14.59 1.98
CA SER A 38 2.16 15.72 2.33
C SER A 38 2.01 15.79 3.86
N GLY A 39 2.59 16.81 4.47
CA GLY A 39 2.39 17.08 5.90
C GLY A 39 2.79 15.96 6.84
N GLY A 40 3.92 15.32 6.63
CA GLY A 40 4.38 14.20 7.47
C GLY A 40 3.75 12.85 7.13
N LYS A 41 2.84 12.84 6.18
CA LYS A 41 2.21 11.63 5.65
C LYS A 41 2.66 11.41 4.22
N SER A 42 2.42 10.20 3.73
CA SER A 42 2.63 9.87 2.32
C SER A 42 1.35 9.24 1.79
N PHE A 43 0.91 9.72 0.63
CA PHE A 43 -0.18 9.09 -0.11
C PHE A 43 0.46 8.15 -1.12
N LEU A 44 0.29 6.87 -0.91
CA LEU A 44 0.90 5.85 -1.73
C LEU A 44 -0.16 5.21 -2.63
N HIS A 45 -0.01 5.40 -3.93
CA HIS A 45 -0.85 4.75 -4.93
C HIS A 45 -0.18 3.45 -5.35
N ILE A 46 -0.89 2.34 -5.22
CA ILE A 46 -0.38 1.02 -5.54
C ILE A 46 -1.28 0.39 -6.59
N LEU A 47 -0.68 -0.10 -7.66
CA LEU A 47 -1.40 -0.86 -8.68
C LEU A 47 -1.21 -2.35 -8.40
N VAL A 48 -2.31 -3.05 -8.15
CA VAL A 48 -2.30 -4.48 -7.84
C VAL A 48 -3.32 -5.21 -8.70
N GLU A 49 -3.06 -6.48 -8.97
CA GLU A 49 -3.98 -7.33 -9.73
C GLU A 49 -5.21 -7.69 -8.92
N ASP A 50 -5.02 -8.03 -7.65
CA ASP A 50 -6.10 -8.42 -6.74
C ASP A 50 -6.33 -7.34 -5.69
N GLY A 51 -7.21 -6.39 -6.01
CA GLY A 51 -7.49 -5.25 -5.14
C GLY A 51 -8.16 -5.63 -3.83
N VAL A 52 -9.02 -6.64 -3.85
CA VAL A 52 -9.74 -7.08 -2.63
C VAL A 52 -8.76 -7.70 -1.64
N ALA A 53 -7.90 -8.61 -2.11
CA ALA A 53 -6.92 -9.25 -1.25
C ALA A 53 -5.89 -8.25 -0.71
N ALA A 54 -5.46 -7.29 -1.55
CA ALA A 54 -4.51 -6.28 -1.14
C ALA A 54 -5.10 -5.38 -0.06
N ARG A 55 -6.33 -4.92 -0.24
CA ARG A 55 -7.02 -4.09 0.74
C ARG A 55 -7.16 -4.81 2.07
N ARG A 56 -7.55 -6.08 2.03
CA ARG A 56 -7.70 -6.88 3.25
C ARG A 56 -6.38 -7.05 3.99
N ALA A 57 -5.30 -7.38 3.27
CA ALA A 57 -3.99 -7.58 3.87
C ALA A 57 -3.49 -6.31 4.56
N LEU A 58 -3.68 -5.14 3.94
CA LEU A 58 -3.24 -3.88 4.50
C LEU A 58 -4.11 -3.45 5.68
N GLN A 59 -5.41 -3.70 5.63
CA GLN A 59 -6.31 -3.38 6.75
C GLN A 59 -5.99 -4.23 7.98
N GLU A 60 -5.57 -5.46 7.80
CA GLU A 60 -5.22 -6.34 8.93
C GLU A 60 -4.05 -5.81 9.75
N ILE A 61 -3.16 -5.05 9.15
CA ILE A 61 -2.04 -4.45 9.88
C ILE A 61 -2.29 -2.98 10.24
N GLY A 62 -3.53 -2.50 10.06
CA GLY A 62 -3.93 -1.16 10.47
C GLY A 62 -3.53 -0.05 9.52
N ILE A 63 -3.24 -0.36 8.26
CA ILE A 63 -2.93 0.67 7.27
C ILE A 63 -4.22 1.34 6.82
N GLU A 64 -4.23 2.67 6.84
CA GLU A 64 -5.36 3.46 6.39
C GLU A 64 -5.47 3.45 4.87
N ILE A 65 -6.65 3.15 4.35
CA ILE A 65 -6.92 3.12 2.90
C ILE A 65 -7.92 4.23 2.60
N ALA A 66 -7.57 5.06 1.65
CA ALA A 66 -8.43 6.16 1.23
C ALA A 66 -9.61 5.64 0.39
#